data_404dd6fbdf4863af39a9c3aada6ac07d
#
_entry.id   404dd6fbdf4863af39a9c3aada6ac07d
#
_cell.length_a   1.000
_cell.length_b   1.000
_cell.length_c   1.000
_cell.angle_alpha   90.00
_cell.angle_beta   90.00
_cell.angle_gamma   90.00
#
_symmetry.space_group_name_H-M   'P 1'
#
loop_
_entity.id
_entity.type
_entity.pdbx_description
1 polymer ?
#
loop_
_entity_poly.entity_id
_entity_poly.type
_entity_poly.pdbx_seq_one_letter_code
_entity_poly.pdbx_strand_id
1 'polypeptide(L)'
;GTERCQDFSIETAAGMYPGYLGKWAFSYFRLDEAATLRSDTPFAVGTPICLGHSPQRKKLVLNLLIDGLCRPAIRDLFDTYMPRIAAFFARGVIFEQHFSASEHTLPALPSIETGRYSHHTQIFNDKNNHVLPPSVRTCGEEMSALGYYCSAPLATGQSFYTGVYRGYDRIISTHGFQPAYEGTERTIRILTALPDADHFMLYHTSDVHPLNIQTPLKFSTATEVSVPLADRFVPLAPTLPSVRTPYLPIYLEQLRVSLQSIDRSVGALL
;
A
#
# COMPACT_ATOMS: atom_id res chain seq x y z
N GLY A 1 0.42 -17.68 12.86
CA GLY A 1 0.49 -18.50 11.65
C GLY A 1 1.23 -19.80 11.86
N THR A 2 1.02 -20.78 11.01
CA THR A 2 1.58 -22.13 11.12
C THR A 2 1.89 -22.72 9.74
N GLU A 3 2.80 -23.68 9.68
CA GLU A 3 3.12 -24.45 8.46
C GLU A 3 2.12 -25.58 8.18
N ARG A 4 1.30 -25.95 9.15
CA ARG A 4 0.28 -27.00 9.05
C ARG A 4 -1.04 -26.50 9.62
N CYS A 5 -2.13 -27.04 9.12
CA CYS A 5 -3.43 -26.86 9.75
C CYS A 5 -3.39 -27.52 11.14
N GLN A 6 -3.82 -26.84 12.17
CA GLN A 6 -3.79 -27.36 13.54
C GLN A 6 -4.87 -26.72 14.42
N ASP A 7 -5.28 -27.51 15.41
CA ASP A 7 -6.13 -27.03 16.47
C ASP A 7 -5.32 -26.22 17.48
N PHE A 8 -5.96 -25.22 18.06
CA PHE A 8 -5.41 -24.46 19.18
C PHE A 8 -6.54 -24.05 20.13
N SER A 9 -6.16 -23.62 21.31
CA SER A 9 -7.12 -23.06 22.27
C SER A 9 -6.67 -21.71 22.78
N ILE A 10 -7.65 -20.88 23.12
CA ILE A 10 -7.48 -19.61 23.82
C ILE A 10 -8.06 -19.81 25.22
N GLU A 11 -7.21 -19.75 26.24
CA GLU A 11 -7.61 -19.79 27.64
C GLU A 11 -7.67 -18.38 28.20
N THR A 12 -8.79 -18.00 28.78
CA THR A 12 -9.02 -16.72 29.48
C THR A 12 -9.59 -17.00 30.86
N ALA A 13 -9.79 -15.96 31.66
CA ALA A 13 -10.47 -16.10 32.97
C ALA A 13 -11.92 -16.58 32.81
N ALA A 14 -12.54 -16.29 31.67
CA ALA A 14 -13.93 -16.71 31.35
C ALA A 14 -14.04 -18.17 30.87
N GLY A 15 -12.93 -18.80 30.47
CA GLY A 15 -12.94 -20.19 30.00
C GLY A 15 -11.95 -20.48 28.87
N MET A 16 -12.10 -21.68 28.31
CA MET A 16 -11.29 -22.17 27.18
C MET A 16 -12.12 -22.18 25.91
N TYR A 17 -11.59 -21.57 24.86
CA TYR A 17 -12.22 -21.45 23.54
C TYR A 17 -11.38 -22.20 22.50
N PRO A 18 -11.92 -23.26 21.87
CA PRO A 18 -11.24 -23.97 20.82
C PRO A 18 -11.16 -23.08 19.56
N GLY A 19 -10.06 -23.21 18.85
CA GLY A 19 -9.81 -22.50 17.60
C GLY A 19 -9.07 -23.37 16.61
N TYR A 20 -8.91 -22.86 15.40
CA TYR A 20 -8.22 -23.52 14.32
C TYR A 20 -7.29 -22.56 13.60
N LEU A 21 -6.06 -22.99 13.34
CA LEU A 21 -5.07 -22.24 12.56
C LEU A 21 -4.91 -22.89 11.20
N GLY A 22 -5.22 -22.13 10.15
CA GLY A 22 -5.01 -22.55 8.78
C GLY A 22 -3.52 -22.52 8.39
N LYS A 23 -3.12 -23.43 7.50
CA LYS A 23 -1.79 -23.46 6.92
C LYS A 23 -1.49 -22.15 6.18
N TRP A 24 -0.34 -21.56 6.48
CA TRP A 24 0.13 -20.30 5.86
C TRP A 24 -0.85 -19.12 5.97
N ALA A 25 -1.79 -19.22 6.90
CA ALA A 25 -2.77 -18.17 7.16
C ALA A 25 -2.47 -17.46 8.49
N PHE A 26 -2.77 -16.16 8.53
CA PHE A 26 -2.84 -15.39 9.76
C PHE A 26 -4.29 -15.23 10.17
N SER A 27 -4.57 -15.52 11.44
CA SER A 27 -5.87 -15.30 12.06
C SER A 27 -5.72 -14.21 13.10
N TYR A 28 -6.69 -13.32 13.17
CA TYR A 28 -6.73 -12.25 14.17
C TYR A 28 -7.79 -12.59 15.20
N PHE A 29 -7.43 -12.47 16.46
CA PHE A 29 -8.32 -12.70 17.59
C PHE A 29 -8.37 -11.44 18.43
N ARG A 30 -9.58 -10.97 18.74
CA ARG A 30 -9.77 -9.89 19.72
C ARG A 30 -9.76 -10.51 21.11
N LEU A 31 -8.90 -10.00 21.95
CA LEU A 31 -8.76 -10.43 23.35
C LEU A 31 -9.02 -9.19 24.22
N ASP A 32 -10.10 -9.23 24.96
CA ASP A 32 -10.49 -8.13 25.87
C ASP A 32 -9.89 -8.31 27.28
N GLU A 33 -9.22 -9.44 27.52
CA GLU A 33 -8.52 -9.78 28.76
C GLU A 33 -7.24 -10.58 28.47
N ALA A 34 -6.43 -10.80 29.49
CA ALA A 34 -5.25 -11.64 29.39
C ALA A 34 -5.64 -13.07 28.99
N ALA A 35 -4.93 -13.62 28.02
CA ALA A 35 -5.19 -14.95 27.48
C ALA A 35 -3.91 -15.76 27.29
N THR A 36 -4.03 -17.06 27.40
CA THR A 36 -2.98 -18.02 27.06
C THR A 36 -3.37 -18.77 25.80
N LEU A 37 -2.48 -18.75 24.80
CA LEU A 37 -2.67 -19.51 23.57
C LEU A 37 -1.93 -20.85 23.69
N ARG A 38 -2.62 -21.96 23.41
CA ARG A 38 -2.04 -23.31 23.46
C ARG A 38 -2.30 -24.06 22.16
N SER A 39 -1.31 -24.83 21.75
CA SER A 39 -1.42 -25.81 20.67
C SER A 39 -0.37 -26.90 20.87
N ASP A 40 -0.64 -28.08 20.36
CA ASP A 40 0.27 -29.23 20.41
C ASP A 40 1.48 -29.08 19.47
N THR A 41 1.41 -28.17 18.54
CA THR A 41 2.50 -27.90 17.59
C THR A 41 2.88 -26.41 17.60
N PRO A 42 4.15 -26.07 17.27
CA PRO A 42 4.61 -24.70 17.23
C PRO A 42 3.78 -23.82 16.27
N PHE A 43 3.54 -22.57 16.67
CA PHE A 43 2.90 -21.56 15.86
C PHE A 43 3.55 -20.19 16.10
N ALA A 44 3.51 -19.33 15.10
CA ALA A 44 4.03 -17.97 15.22
C ALA A 44 2.92 -17.01 15.67
N VAL A 45 3.24 -16.18 16.64
CA VAL A 45 2.42 -15.04 17.08
C VAL A 45 3.05 -13.77 16.50
N GLY A 46 2.24 -12.93 15.86
CA GLY A 46 2.67 -11.61 15.41
C GLY A 46 2.69 -10.61 16.57
N THR A 47 3.12 -9.41 16.30
CA THR A 47 3.07 -8.31 17.26
C THR A 47 1.61 -8.06 17.66
N PRO A 48 1.29 -8.00 18.97
CA PRO A 48 -0.05 -7.67 19.42
C PRO A 48 -0.46 -6.27 18.93
N ILE A 49 -1.67 -6.16 18.40
CA ILE A 49 -2.25 -4.88 18.01
C ILE A 49 -2.90 -4.28 19.24
N CYS A 50 -2.37 -3.15 19.72
CA CYS A 50 -2.98 -2.42 20.82
C CYS A 50 -4.28 -1.77 20.36
N LEU A 51 -5.39 -2.14 21.00
CA LEU A 51 -6.68 -1.48 20.80
C LEU A 51 -6.83 -0.31 21.77
N GLY A 52 -7.47 0.74 21.31
CA GLY A 52 -7.67 1.97 22.06
C GLY A 52 -6.92 3.16 21.45
N HIS A 53 -7.63 4.27 21.37
CA HIS A 53 -7.08 5.52 20.85
C HIS A 53 -6.24 6.22 21.92
N SER A 54 -5.10 6.73 21.53
CA SER A 54 -4.28 7.58 22.39
C SER A 54 -4.56 9.06 22.08
N PRO A 55 -4.74 9.93 23.12
CA PRO A 55 -4.90 11.36 22.88
C PRO A 55 -3.63 12.02 22.32
N GLN A 56 -2.48 11.36 22.39
CA GLN A 56 -1.21 11.84 21.84
C GLN A 56 -1.02 11.45 20.36
N ARG A 57 -1.90 10.63 19.81
CA ARG A 57 -1.81 10.16 18.43
C ARG A 57 -3.01 10.62 17.60
N LYS A 58 -2.81 10.75 16.30
CA LYS A 58 -3.92 10.83 15.34
C LYS A 58 -4.50 9.44 15.15
N LYS A 59 -5.82 9.34 14.98
CA LYS A 59 -6.47 8.04 14.72
C LYS A 59 -6.04 7.42 13.40
N LEU A 60 -5.74 8.26 12.42
CA LEU A 60 -5.26 7.83 11.11
C LEU A 60 -4.17 8.78 10.61
N VAL A 61 -3.05 8.18 10.21
CA VAL A 61 -2.00 8.81 9.40
C VAL A 61 -1.94 8.02 8.10
N LEU A 62 -2.44 8.59 7.03
CA LEU A 62 -2.49 7.97 5.71
C LEU A 62 -1.47 8.62 4.78
N ASN A 63 -0.49 7.83 4.33
CA ASN A 63 0.42 8.19 3.26
C ASN A 63 -0.13 7.61 1.95
N LEU A 64 -0.70 8.46 1.10
CA LEU A 64 -1.23 8.07 -0.21
C LEU A 64 -0.17 8.30 -1.29
N LEU A 65 0.37 7.22 -1.83
CA LEU A 65 1.33 7.23 -2.93
C LEU A 65 0.63 6.89 -4.24
N ILE A 66 0.53 7.85 -5.14
CA ILE A 66 0.03 7.69 -6.51
C ILE A 66 1.25 7.58 -7.43
N ASP A 67 1.64 6.34 -7.73
CA ASP A 67 2.85 6.06 -8.50
C ASP A 67 2.72 6.52 -9.96
N GLY A 68 3.73 7.26 -10.42
CA GLY A 68 3.75 7.84 -11.76
C GLY A 68 2.99 9.16 -11.90
N LEU A 69 2.42 9.70 -10.83
CA LEU A 69 1.75 11.02 -10.89
C LEU A 69 2.78 12.13 -11.15
N CYS A 70 2.65 12.76 -12.32
CA CYS A 70 3.55 13.82 -12.75
C CYS A 70 2.85 15.19 -12.64
N ARG A 71 3.29 16.03 -11.71
CA ARG A 71 2.71 17.38 -11.48
C ARG A 71 2.68 18.25 -12.74
N PRO A 72 3.73 18.34 -13.58
CA PRO A 72 3.67 19.11 -14.81
C PRO A 72 2.54 18.72 -15.77
N ALA A 73 2.18 17.44 -15.80
CA ALA A 73 1.11 16.95 -16.69
C ALA A 73 -0.30 17.33 -16.20
N ILE A 74 -0.46 17.68 -14.93
CA ILE A 74 -1.77 17.95 -14.32
C ILE A 74 -1.89 19.31 -13.65
N ARG A 75 -0.85 20.15 -13.70
CA ARG A 75 -0.77 21.41 -12.93
C ARG A 75 -2.04 22.26 -13.02
N ASP A 76 -2.50 22.50 -14.23
CA ASP A 76 -3.65 23.37 -14.51
C ASP A 76 -4.98 22.59 -14.58
N LEU A 77 -4.93 21.29 -14.36
CA LEU A 77 -6.05 20.36 -14.54
C LEU A 77 -6.34 19.54 -13.28
N PHE A 78 -5.63 19.82 -12.17
CA PHE A 78 -5.77 19.06 -10.94
C PHE A 78 -7.22 19.05 -10.43
N ASP A 79 -7.82 20.23 -10.33
CA ASP A 79 -9.21 20.36 -9.87
C ASP A 79 -10.22 19.77 -10.86
N THR A 80 -9.86 19.72 -12.14
CA THR A 80 -10.72 19.11 -13.18
C THR A 80 -10.65 17.59 -13.17
N TYR A 81 -9.47 17.03 -12.98
CA TYR A 81 -9.25 15.57 -13.04
C TYR A 81 -9.45 14.87 -11.71
N MET A 82 -9.16 15.57 -10.60
CA MET A 82 -9.25 15.04 -9.25
C MET A 82 -10.00 15.98 -8.29
N PRO A 83 -11.28 16.32 -8.58
CA PRO A 83 -12.01 17.34 -7.83
C PRO A 83 -12.24 16.98 -6.36
N ARG A 84 -12.42 15.70 -6.03
CA ARG A 84 -12.65 15.25 -4.64
C ARG A 84 -11.38 15.33 -3.81
N ILE A 85 -10.26 14.88 -4.37
CA ILE A 85 -8.94 14.97 -3.74
C ILE A 85 -8.56 16.45 -3.61
N ALA A 86 -8.78 17.26 -4.64
CA ALA A 86 -8.54 18.70 -4.60
C ALA A 86 -9.35 19.40 -3.51
N ALA A 87 -10.65 19.11 -3.40
CA ALA A 87 -11.52 19.67 -2.37
C ALA A 87 -11.07 19.28 -0.95
N PHE A 88 -10.59 18.03 -0.75
CA PHE A 88 -10.03 17.62 0.52
C PHE A 88 -8.77 18.41 0.87
N PHE A 89 -7.84 18.52 -0.05
CA PHE A 89 -6.57 19.23 0.16
C PHE A 89 -6.68 20.75 0.12
N ALA A 90 -7.81 21.33 -0.32
CA ALA A 90 -8.07 22.76 -0.19
C ALA A 90 -8.02 23.25 1.29
N ARG A 91 -8.17 22.32 2.26
CA ARG A 91 -8.05 22.59 3.69
C ARG A 91 -6.67 22.25 4.27
N GLY A 92 -5.75 21.87 3.43
CA GLY A 92 -4.41 21.41 3.79
C GLY A 92 -3.30 22.30 3.22
N VAL A 93 -2.13 21.70 3.03
CA VAL A 93 -0.96 22.36 2.43
C VAL A 93 -0.61 21.65 1.14
N ILE A 94 -0.41 22.42 0.07
CA ILE A 94 0.03 21.93 -1.23
C ILE A 94 1.45 22.43 -1.48
N PHE A 95 2.39 21.50 -1.68
CA PHE A 95 3.77 21.84 -2.01
C PHE A 95 3.94 21.94 -3.52
N GLU A 96 4.08 23.17 -4.02
CA GLU A 96 4.21 23.43 -5.47
C GLU A 96 5.55 22.99 -6.04
N GLN A 97 6.61 22.95 -5.22
CA GLN A 97 7.96 22.57 -5.60
C GLN A 97 8.43 21.36 -4.79
N HIS A 98 7.74 20.24 -5.00
CA HIS A 98 8.13 18.96 -4.43
C HIS A 98 8.74 18.08 -5.52
N PHE A 99 9.94 17.56 -5.25
CA PHE A 99 10.69 16.73 -6.19
C PHE A 99 10.87 15.33 -5.60
N SER A 100 10.59 14.32 -6.41
CA SER A 100 10.91 12.95 -6.04
C SER A 100 12.43 12.77 -5.89
N ALA A 101 12.85 11.96 -4.93
CA ALA A 101 14.25 11.60 -4.74
C ALA A 101 14.78 10.68 -5.86
N SER A 102 13.89 10.10 -6.66
CA SER A 102 14.24 9.22 -7.78
C SER A 102 13.12 9.18 -8.82
N GLU A 103 13.48 8.80 -10.04
CA GLU A 103 12.54 8.53 -11.15
C GLU A 103 11.88 7.15 -11.05
N HIS A 104 12.36 6.26 -10.18
CA HIS A 104 11.87 4.90 -10.03
C HIS A 104 11.38 4.64 -8.62
N THR A 105 10.34 3.83 -8.51
CA THR A 105 9.70 3.45 -7.25
C THR A 105 10.69 2.80 -6.27
N LEU A 106 11.55 1.89 -6.77
CA LEU A 106 12.47 1.13 -5.93
C LEU A 106 13.42 2.01 -5.10
N PRO A 107 14.13 3.01 -5.64
CA PRO A 107 14.93 3.94 -4.84
C PRO A 107 14.12 5.07 -4.19
N ALA A 108 12.92 5.39 -4.68
CA ALA A 108 12.07 6.42 -4.09
C ALA A 108 11.46 5.96 -2.76
N LEU A 109 10.99 4.72 -2.67
CA LEU A 109 10.37 4.18 -1.44
C LEU A 109 11.30 4.21 -0.23
N PRO A 110 12.58 3.76 -0.31
CA PRO A 110 13.50 3.93 0.79
C PRO A 110 13.71 5.38 1.22
N SER A 111 13.68 6.32 0.26
CA SER A 111 13.78 7.74 0.58
C SER A 111 12.54 8.26 1.32
N ILE A 112 11.35 7.82 0.92
CA ILE A 112 10.08 8.14 1.59
C ILE A 112 10.07 7.57 3.01
N GLU A 113 10.45 6.30 3.16
CA GLU A 113 10.35 5.57 4.43
C GLU A 113 11.49 5.91 5.42
N THR A 114 12.60 6.48 4.96
CA THR A 114 13.75 6.77 5.85
C THR A 114 14.13 8.25 5.92
N GLY A 115 13.57 9.09 5.07
CA GLY A 115 14.00 10.48 4.91
C GLY A 115 15.42 10.63 4.35
N ARG A 116 16.00 9.58 3.76
CA ARG A 116 17.39 9.58 3.26
C ARG A 116 17.41 9.42 1.75
N TYR A 117 18.29 10.14 1.09
CA TYR A 117 18.53 9.97 -0.34
C TYR A 117 19.20 8.64 -0.67
N SER A 118 19.07 8.21 -1.92
CA SER A 118 19.55 6.91 -2.40
C SER A 118 21.04 6.67 -2.19
N HIS A 119 21.87 7.72 -2.21
CA HIS A 119 23.31 7.60 -1.92
C HIS A 119 23.62 7.25 -0.45
N HIS A 120 22.67 7.47 0.47
CA HIS A 120 22.79 7.01 1.85
C HIS A 120 22.15 5.63 2.06
N THR A 121 21.04 5.32 1.37
CA THR A 121 20.40 4.01 1.48
C THR A 121 21.09 2.94 0.64
N GLN A 122 21.88 3.34 -0.36
CA GLN A 122 22.57 2.50 -1.36
C GLN A 122 21.61 1.66 -2.22
N ILE A 123 20.33 2.02 -2.25
CA ILE A 123 19.31 1.35 -3.06
C ILE A 123 19.03 2.19 -4.29
N PHE A 124 19.58 1.77 -5.43
CA PHE A 124 19.49 2.51 -6.70
C PHE A 124 18.67 1.79 -7.77
N ASN A 125 18.66 0.46 -7.77
CA ASN A 125 17.99 -0.34 -8.77
C ASN A 125 17.79 -1.79 -8.28
N ASP A 126 17.05 -2.56 -9.02
CA ASP A 126 16.71 -3.97 -8.74
C ASP A 126 17.85 -4.98 -9.01
N LYS A 127 18.95 -4.53 -9.62
CA LYS A 127 20.11 -5.40 -9.92
C LYS A 127 21.04 -5.57 -8.73
N ASN A 128 21.01 -4.63 -7.81
CA ASN A 128 21.84 -4.65 -6.61
C ASN A 128 20.97 -5.03 -5.42
N ASN A 129 21.19 -6.21 -4.86
CA ASN A 129 20.46 -6.72 -3.69
C ASN A 129 20.87 -6.00 -2.39
N HIS A 130 20.79 -4.67 -2.39
CA HIS A 130 21.02 -3.90 -1.19
C HIS A 130 19.82 -3.96 -0.25
N VAL A 131 20.11 -4.18 1.01
CA VAL A 131 19.14 -4.17 2.10
C VAL A 131 19.48 -3.01 3.01
N LEU A 132 18.47 -2.28 3.47
CA LEU A 132 18.64 -1.20 4.44
C LEU A 132 19.32 -1.75 5.70
N PRO A 133 20.46 -1.15 6.14
CA PRO A 133 21.09 -1.54 7.39
C PRO A 133 20.09 -1.46 8.56
N PRO A 134 20.19 -2.36 9.55
CA PRO A 134 19.33 -2.29 10.75
C PRO A 134 19.42 -0.98 11.52
N SER A 135 20.53 -0.27 11.39
CA SER A 135 20.75 1.06 12.00
C SER A 135 19.95 2.18 11.30
N VAL A 136 19.44 1.95 10.10
CA VAL A 136 18.59 2.90 9.40
C VAL A 136 17.14 2.58 9.74
N ARG A 137 16.54 3.40 10.58
CA ARG A 137 15.12 3.25 10.98
C ARG A 137 14.22 3.66 9.83
N THR A 138 13.12 2.93 9.68
CA THR A 138 12.05 3.24 8.73
C THR A 138 10.92 4.00 9.42
N CYS A 139 10.11 4.70 8.65
CA CYS A 139 8.90 5.35 9.14
C CYS A 139 7.94 4.32 9.80
N GLY A 140 7.81 3.14 9.20
CA GLY A 140 7.04 2.04 9.77
C GLY A 140 7.54 1.62 11.16
N GLU A 141 8.86 1.49 11.37
CA GLU A 141 9.45 1.16 12.68
C GLU A 141 9.21 2.26 13.71
N GLU A 142 9.30 3.54 13.32
CA GLU A 142 9.04 4.65 14.23
C GLU A 142 7.56 4.74 14.61
N MET A 143 6.67 4.59 13.65
CA MET A 143 5.23 4.64 13.90
C MET A 143 4.75 3.45 14.71
N SER A 144 5.29 2.25 14.46
CA SER A 144 5.01 1.07 15.28
C SER A 144 5.50 1.27 16.73
N ALA A 145 6.69 1.85 16.93
CA ALA A 145 7.20 2.17 18.27
C ALA A 145 6.34 3.20 19.00
N LEU A 146 5.66 4.09 18.28
CA LEU A 146 4.67 5.02 18.83
C LEU A 146 3.32 4.34 19.16
N GLY A 147 3.13 3.08 18.78
CA GLY A 147 1.94 2.29 19.05
C GLY A 147 0.85 2.37 17.99
N TYR A 148 1.20 2.75 16.76
CA TYR A 148 0.30 2.63 15.62
C TYR A 148 0.25 1.19 15.10
N TYR A 149 -0.92 0.77 14.64
CA TYR A 149 -1.05 -0.38 13.75
C TYR A 149 -0.63 0.04 12.34
N CYS A 150 0.48 -0.52 11.88
CA CYS A 150 1.10 -0.14 10.62
C CYS A 150 0.69 -1.09 9.49
N SER A 151 0.05 -0.60 8.45
CA SER A 151 -0.38 -1.43 7.32
C SER A 151 -0.08 -0.79 5.97
N ALA A 152 0.17 -1.64 4.97
CA ALA A 152 0.56 -1.21 3.64
C ALA A 152 -0.18 -2.00 2.55
N PRO A 153 -1.32 -1.51 2.03
CA PRO A 153 -1.88 -1.96 0.77
C PRO A 153 -1.06 -1.39 -0.40
N LEU A 154 -0.30 -2.27 -1.05
CA LEU A 154 0.72 -1.91 -2.04
C LEU A 154 0.35 -2.35 -3.45
N ALA A 155 0.64 -1.49 -4.41
CA ALA A 155 0.50 -1.80 -5.84
C ALA A 155 1.52 -2.84 -6.33
N THR A 156 2.65 -2.96 -5.66
CA THR A 156 3.72 -3.89 -6.07
C THR A 156 4.55 -4.33 -4.87
N GLY A 157 5.12 -5.54 -4.98
CA GLY A 157 6.05 -6.10 -3.99
C GLY A 157 7.53 -5.83 -4.29
N GLN A 158 7.85 -4.97 -5.24
CA GLN A 158 9.23 -4.80 -5.73
C GLN A 158 10.26 -4.48 -4.65
N SER A 159 9.88 -3.78 -3.58
CA SER A 159 10.82 -3.34 -2.55
C SER A 159 10.87 -4.25 -1.31
N PHE A 160 10.20 -5.40 -1.30
CA PHE A 160 10.12 -6.25 -0.10
C PHE A 160 11.49 -6.69 0.41
N TYR A 161 12.38 -7.08 -0.48
CA TYR A 161 13.71 -7.57 -0.12
C TYR A 161 14.64 -6.47 0.41
N THR A 162 14.31 -5.20 0.23
CA THR A 162 15.18 -4.09 0.67
C THR A 162 15.08 -3.78 2.16
N GLY A 163 14.09 -4.36 2.86
CA GLY A 163 13.82 -4.05 4.26
C GLY A 163 13.13 -2.70 4.47
N VAL A 164 12.64 -2.05 3.41
CA VAL A 164 11.97 -0.74 3.48
C VAL A 164 10.67 -0.78 4.28
N TYR A 165 10.02 -1.94 4.33
CA TYR A 165 8.75 -2.13 5.05
C TYR A 165 8.92 -2.70 6.46
N ARG A 166 10.10 -2.61 7.07
CA ARG A 166 10.26 -2.95 8.48
C ARG A 166 9.34 -2.08 9.34
N GLY A 167 8.74 -2.69 10.35
CA GLY A 167 7.78 -2.05 11.25
C GLY A 167 6.33 -2.06 10.77
N TYR A 168 6.05 -2.51 9.56
CA TYR A 168 4.68 -2.75 9.13
C TYR A 168 4.17 -4.09 9.66
N ASP A 169 3.02 -4.06 10.36
CA ASP A 169 2.35 -5.25 10.90
C ASP A 169 1.66 -6.06 9.81
N ARG A 170 1.17 -5.37 8.77
CA ARG A 170 0.46 -6.01 7.67
C ARG A 170 0.80 -5.37 6.33
N ILE A 171 1.28 -6.20 5.42
CA ILE A 171 1.52 -5.82 4.04
C ILE A 171 0.60 -6.64 3.14
N ILE A 172 -0.13 -5.98 2.27
CA ILE A 172 -0.98 -6.60 1.25
C ILE A 172 -0.45 -6.13 -0.09
N SER A 173 0.13 -7.04 -0.84
CA SER A 173 0.57 -6.76 -2.21
C SER A 173 -0.10 -7.72 -3.17
N THR A 174 -0.50 -7.20 -4.31
CA THR A 174 -0.98 -8.00 -5.42
C THR A 174 0.17 -8.36 -6.35
N HIS A 175 0.02 -9.46 -7.06
CA HIS A 175 0.92 -9.75 -8.17
C HIS A 175 0.57 -8.83 -9.33
N GLY A 176 1.45 -7.87 -9.60
CA GLY A 176 1.22 -6.83 -10.59
C GLY A 176 0.81 -5.50 -9.96
N PHE A 177 -0.09 -4.78 -10.60
CA PHE A 177 -0.43 -3.43 -10.22
C PHE A 177 -1.80 -3.38 -9.51
N GLN A 178 -1.88 -2.71 -8.37
CA GLN A 178 -3.11 -2.50 -7.64
C GLN A 178 -3.83 -1.26 -8.17
N PRO A 179 -5.05 -1.40 -8.73
CA PRO A 179 -5.87 -0.26 -9.06
C PRO A 179 -6.39 0.45 -7.81
N ALA A 180 -6.67 1.74 -7.92
CA ALA A 180 -7.11 2.57 -6.79
C ALA A 180 -8.38 2.06 -6.13
N TYR A 181 -9.35 1.52 -6.89
CA TYR A 181 -10.59 0.99 -6.31
C TYR A 181 -10.34 -0.20 -5.37
N GLU A 182 -9.44 -1.12 -5.72
CA GLU A 182 -9.08 -2.26 -4.86
C GLU A 182 -8.28 -1.81 -3.63
N GLY A 183 -7.30 -0.91 -3.83
CA GLY A 183 -6.53 -0.36 -2.72
C GLY A 183 -7.41 0.39 -1.73
N THR A 184 -8.37 1.15 -2.21
CA THR A 184 -9.37 1.85 -1.38
C THR A 184 -10.24 0.86 -0.62
N GLU A 185 -10.77 -0.18 -1.29
CA GLU A 185 -11.57 -1.22 -0.63
C GLU A 185 -10.79 -1.90 0.50
N ARG A 186 -9.53 -2.28 0.24
CA ARG A 186 -8.66 -2.90 1.25
C ARG A 186 -8.39 -1.96 2.42
N THR A 187 -8.15 -0.69 2.13
CA THR A 187 -7.95 0.34 3.15
C THR A 187 -9.18 0.47 4.05
N ILE A 188 -10.37 0.59 3.46
CA ILE A 188 -11.64 0.66 4.20
C ILE A 188 -11.86 -0.61 5.04
N ARG A 189 -11.60 -1.79 4.48
CA ARG A 189 -11.72 -3.06 5.22
C ARG A 189 -10.78 -3.13 6.43
N ILE A 190 -9.55 -2.65 6.32
CA ILE A 190 -8.60 -2.61 7.44
C ILE A 190 -9.12 -1.66 8.53
N LEU A 191 -9.52 -0.45 8.16
CA LEU A 191 -10.03 0.56 9.10
C LEU A 191 -11.31 0.09 9.81
N THR A 192 -12.22 -0.57 9.08
CA THR A 192 -13.46 -1.11 9.66
C THR A 192 -13.25 -2.36 10.51
N ALA A 193 -12.25 -3.17 10.19
CA ALA A 193 -11.93 -4.36 10.99
C ALA A 193 -11.26 -4.03 12.34
N LEU A 194 -10.58 -2.91 12.41
CA LEU A 194 -9.83 -2.46 13.60
C LEU A 194 -10.16 -1.00 13.96
N PRO A 195 -11.44 -0.69 14.23
CA PRO A 195 -11.89 0.69 14.42
C PRO A 195 -11.32 1.32 15.69
N ASP A 196 -10.89 0.49 16.64
CA ASP A 196 -10.34 0.94 17.94
C ASP A 196 -8.81 1.10 17.91
N ALA A 197 -8.15 0.85 16.80
CA ALA A 197 -6.71 1.05 16.67
C ALA A 197 -6.39 2.45 16.10
N ASP A 198 -5.22 2.98 16.44
CA ASP A 198 -4.63 4.13 15.73
C ASP A 198 -3.83 3.60 14.55
N HIS A 199 -4.09 4.09 13.34
CA HIS A 199 -3.54 3.54 12.10
C HIS A 199 -2.46 4.41 11.49
N PHE A 200 -1.37 3.79 11.08
CA PHE A 200 -0.43 4.33 10.11
C PHE A 200 -0.49 3.49 8.84
N MET A 201 -0.79 4.11 7.70
CA MET A 201 -1.02 3.37 6.45
C MET A 201 -0.21 3.97 5.30
N LEU A 202 0.46 3.11 4.55
CA LEU A 202 1.00 3.43 3.24
C LEU A 202 0.10 2.80 2.17
N TYR A 203 -0.75 3.63 1.58
CA TYR A 203 -1.59 3.22 0.46
C TYR A 203 -0.91 3.58 -0.85
N HIS A 204 -0.49 2.57 -1.60
CA HIS A 204 0.19 2.73 -2.88
C HIS A 204 -0.70 2.26 -4.03
N THR A 205 -0.99 3.14 -4.98
CA THR A 205 -1.73 2.84 -6.22
C THR A 205 -0.90 3.20 -7.44
N SER A 206 -1.12 2.50 -8.55
CA SER A 206 -0.30 2.61 -9.76
C SER A 206 -1.10 2.83 -11.05
N ASP A 207 -2.33 3.32 -10.95
CA ASP A 207 -3.22 3.52 -12.11
C ASP A 207 -2.63 4.43 -13.19
N VAL A 208 -1.84 5.42 -12.79
CA VAL A 208 -1.18 6.37 -13.69
C VAL A 208 0.28 6.02 -13.99
N HIS A 209 0.74 4.87 -13.51
CA HIS A 209 2.07 4.39 -13.85
C HIS A 209 2.17 4.14 -15.36
N PRO A 210 3.25 4.57 -16.05
CA PRO A 210 3.35 4.47 -17.52
C PRO A 210 3.11 3.07 -18.09
N LEU A 211 3.50 2.02 -17.37
CA LEU A 211 3.23 0.63 -17.77
C LEU A 211 1.74 0.25 -17.67
N ASN A 212 0.97 0.91 -16.81
CA ASN A 212 -0.44 0.63 -16.60
C ASN A 212 -1.34 1.39 -17.56
N ILE A 213 -0.93 2.60 -17.92
CA ILE A 213 -1.61 3.39 -18.94
C ILE A 213 -1.69 2.62 -20.27
N GLN A 214 -0.68 1.78 -20.54
CA GLN A 214 -0.64 0.93 -21.74
C GLN A 214 -1.56 -0.30 -21.68
N THR A 215 -2.11 -0.61 -20.52
CA THR A 215 -2.96 -1.81 -20.35
C THR A 215 -4.22 -1.39 -19.59
N PRO A 216 -5.23 -0.88 -20.28
CA PRO A 216 -6.36 -0.17 -19.68
C PRO A 216 -7.32 -1.02 -18.85
N LEU A 217 -7.20 -2.35 -18.88
CA LEU A 217 -7.97 -3.23 -18.01
C LEU A 217 -7.03 -4.19 -17.30
N LYS A 218 -6.71 -3.88 -16.05
CA LYS A 218 -6.03 -4.81 -15.15
C LYS A 218 -6.93 -5.14 -13.99
N PHE A 219 -7.16 -6.45 -13.83
CA PHE A 219 -7.76 -7.00 -12.63
C PHE A 219 -6.67 -7.71 -11.84
N SER A 220 -6.52 -7.41 -10.57
CA SER A 220 -5.41 -7.94 -9.77
C SER A 220 -5.66 -9.38 -9.28
N THR A 221 -6.90 -9.82 -9.20
CA THR A 221 -7.28 -11.09 -8.55
C THR A 221 -8.14 -11.99 -9.41
N ALA A 222 -8.81 -11.46 -10.43
CA ALA A 222 -9.59 -12.23 -11.38
C ALA A 222 -9.38 -11.63 -12.78
N THR A 223 -9.13 -12.47 -13.76
CA THR A 223 -9.13 -12.03 -15.16
C THR A 223 -10.52 -12.26 -15.71
N GLU A 224 -11.31 -11.21 -15.73
CA GLU A 224 -12.55 -11.22 -16.47
C GLU A 224 -12.32 -10.43 -17.77
N VAL A 225 -12.32 -11.12 -18.90
CA VAL A 225 -12.08 -10.51 -20.22
C VAL A 225 -13.37 -10.54 -21.01
N SER A 226 -13.88 -9.36 -21.32
CA SER A 226 -14.85 -9.24 -22.40
C SER A 226 -14.10 -9.27 -23.72
N VAL A 227 -14.18 -10.39 -24.43
CA VAL A 227 -13.51 -10.59 -25.74
C VAL A 227 -13.83 -9.46 -26.74
N PRO A 228 -15.08 -8.91 -26.83
CA PRO A 228 -15.38 -7.76 -27.66
C PRO A 228 -14.65 -6.47 -27.29
N LEU A 229 -14.17 -6.35 -26.06
CA LEU A 229 -13.38 -5.20 -25.60
C LEU A 229 -11.90 -5.41 -25.84
N ALA A 230 -11.41 -6.65 -25.83
CA ALA A 230 -10.00 -6.95 -26.07
C ALA A 230 -9.52 -6.44 -27.44
N ASP A 231 -10.35 -6.52 -28.47
CA ASP A 231 -10.04 -6.03 -29.81
C ASP A 231 -9.92 -4.50 -29.91
N ARG A 232 -10.42 -3.77 -28.90
CA ARG A 232 -10.31 -2.30 -28.82
C ARG A 232 -9.02 -1.85 -28.16
N PHE A 233 -8.30 -2.73 -27.51
CA PHE A 233 -7.02 -2.45 -26.92
C PHE A 233 -5.93 -2.69 -27.95
N VAL A 234 -5.57 -1.66 -28.70
CA VAL A 234 -4.41 -1.71 -29.58
C VAL A 234 -3.19 -1.90 -28.69
N PRO A 235 -2.47 -3.02 -28.78
CA PRO A 235 -1.21 -3.15 -28.08
C PRO A 235 -0.29 -2.05 -28.58
N LEU A 236 0.05 -1.12 -27.71
CA LEU A 236 1.11 -0.18 -28.00
C LEU A 236 2.38 -0.98 -28.17
N ALA A 237 3.15 -0.69 -29.23
CA ALA A 237 4.40 -1.38 -29.47
C ALA A 237 5.22 -1.43 -28.17
N PRO A 238 5.86 -2.56 -27.85
CA PRO A 238 6.63 -2.67 -26.63
C PRO A 238 7.77 -1.64 -26.69
N THR A 239 7.52 -0.50 -26.08
CA THR A 239 8.56 0.46 -25.77
C THR A 239 9.23 -0.01 -24.49
N LEU A 240 10.53 0.14 -24.42
CA LEU A 240 11.25 -0.12 -23.18
C LEU A 240 10.53 0.54 -22.03
N PRO A 241 10.24 -0.16 -20.92
CA PRO A 241 9.62 0.44 -19.75
C PRO A 241 10.55 1.53 -19.25
N SER A 242 10.19 2.76 -19.52
CA SER A 242 11.00 3.92 -19.20
C SER A 242 10.10 5.14 -19.09
N VAL A 243 10.43 6.02 -18.18
CA VAL A 243 9.91 7.39 -18.09
C VAL A 243 10.12 8.20 -19.39
N ARG A 244 10.90 7.67 -20.31
CA ARG A 244 11.22 8.27 -21.64
C ARG A 244 10.28 7.80 -22.75
N THR A 245 9.20 7.12 -22.43
CA THR A 245 8.19 6.74 -23.42
C THR A 245 7.64 7.99 -24.09
N PRO A 246 7.63 8.08 -25.43
CA PRO A 246 7.11 9.24 -26.13
C PRO A 246 5.65 9.47 -25.74
N TYR A 247 5.31 10.71 -25.37
CA TYR A 247 3.96 11.12 -25.05
C TYR A 247 3.12 11.11 -26.33
N LEU A 248 2.28 10.10 -26.48
CA LEU A 248 1.25 10.09 -27.53
C LEU A 248 -0.04 10.70 -26.96
N PRO A 249 -0.87 11.37 -27.81
CA PRO A 249 -2.14 11.95 -27.36
C PRO A 249 -3.05 10.94 -26.64
N ILE A 250 -3.01 9.66 -27.03
CA ILE A 250 -3.77 8.59 -26.37
C ILE A 250 -3.36 8.38 -24.90
N TYR A 251 -2.10 8.62 -24.55
CA TYR A 251 -1.66 8.52 -23.15
C TYR A 251 -2.24 9.61 -22.28
N LEU A 252 -2.41 10.82 -22.82
CA LEU A 252 -3.03 11.92 -22.08
C LEU A 252 -4.49 11.63 -21.77
N GLU A 253 -5.20 11.03 -22.73
CA GLU A 253 -6.59 10.63 -22.50
C GLU A 253 -6.70 9.47 -21.49
N GLN A 254 -5.83 8.48 -21.59
CA GLN A 254 -5.76 7.38 -20.62
C GLN A 254 -5.36 7.89 -19.22
N LEU A 255 -4.40 8.82 -19.15
CA LEU A 255 -4.02 9.47 -17.89
C LEU A 255 -5.22 10.17 -17.25
N ARG A 256 -5.98 10.93 -18.03
CA ARG A 256 -7.20 11.62 -17.56
C ARG A 256 -8.22 10.64 -16.98
N VAL A 257 -8.50 9.55 -17.70
CA VAL A 257 -9.44 8.50 -17.24
C VAL A 257 -8.95 7.84 -15.95
N SER A 258 -7.65 7.53 -15.87
CA SER A 258 -7.04 6.95 -14.67
C SER A 258 -7.11 7.90 -13.48
N LEU A 259 -6.81 9.17 -13.66
CA LEU A 259 -6.91 10.18 -12.60
C LEU A 259 -8.33 10.34 -12.09
N GLN A 260 -9.33 10.35 -12.98
CA GLN A 260 -10.73 10.40 -12.58
C GLN A 260 -11.17 9.12 -11.82
N SER A 261 -10.61 7.96 -12.18
CA SER A 261 -10.85 6.71 -11.47
C SER A 261 -10.25 6.74 -10.06
N ILE A 262 -9.02 7.22 -9.94
CA ILE A 262 -8.35 7.45 -8.65
C ILE A 262 -9.17 8.39 -7.79
N ASP A 263 -9.60 9.54 -8.33
CA ASP A 263 -10.37 10.53 -7.59
C ASP A 263 -11.69 9.99 -7.06
N ARG A 264 -12.40 9.18 -7.85
CA ARG A 264 -13.65 8.52 -7.40
C ARG A 264 -13.36 7.54 -6.27
N SER A 265 -12.33 6.72 -6.41
CA SER A 265 -12.00 5.67 -5.46
C SER A 265 -11.45 6.26 -4.16
N VAL A 266 -10.42 7.09 -4.22
CA VAL A 266 -9.83 7.75 -3.06
C VAL A 266 -10.79 8.74 -2.43
N GLY A 267 -11.57 9.47 -3.23
CA GLY A 267 -12.60 10.38 -2.74
C GLY A 267 -13.74 9.70 -1.97
N ALA A 268 -13.89 8.37 -2.10
CA ALA A 268 -14.81 7.59 -1.25
C ALA A 268 -14.18 7.23 0.11
N LEU A 269 -12.84 7.29 0.22
CA LEU A 269 -12.12 7.09 1.48
C LEU A 269 -12.01 8.39 2.28
N LEU A 270 -11.84 9.54 1.59
CA LEU A 270 -11.68 10.87 2.20
C LEU A 270 -13.00 11.47 2.70
#